data_2c5a6afab020ccd9feba8315b117a8eb
#
_entry.id   2c5a6afab020ccd9feba8315b117a8eb
#
_cell.length_a   1.000
_cell.length_b   1.000
_cell.length_c   1.000
_cell.angle_alpha   90.00
_cell.angle_beta   90.00
_cell.angle_gamma   90.00
#
_symmetry.space_group_name_H-M   'P 1'
#
loop_
_entity.id
_entity.type
_entity.pdbx_description
1 polymer ?
#
loop_
_entity_poly.entity_id
_entity_poly.type
_entity_poly.pdbx_seq_one_letter_code
_entity_poly.pdbx_strand_id
1 'polypeptide(L)'
;GGDSRSRPALSLVGRVLSTKVLLADEGVSYGLTYRAPEDTHIALVTGGYAQGVLRGLGNRVSVSIAQRRCSVIGRVAMDVCVVDIGDAHPERGAEVVFFGDGEDEEPHVREWCAASGLSGLEIVTAVGLHARREYVP
;
A
#
# COMPACT_ATOMS: atom_id res chain seq x y z
N GLY A 1 -22.47 -1.84 -11.41
CA GLY A 1 -22.66 -2.41 -11.51
C GLY A 1 -23.05 -3.84 -11.74
N GLY A 2 -22.29 -4.64 -11.98
CA GLY A 2 -22.62 -6.03 -12.12
C GLY A 2 -23.01 -6.69 -10.80
N ASP A 3 -23.45 -7.86 -10.92
CA ASP A 3 -23.67 -8.73 -9.79
C ASP A 3 -22.36 -8.84 -9.00
N SER A 4 -22.41 -8.62 -7.69
CA SER A 4 -21.23 -8.72 -6.84
C SER A 4 -20.58 -10.11 -6.93
N ARG A 5 -21.34 -11.14 -7.24
CA ARG A 5 -20.81 -12.49 -7.41
C ARG A 5 -19.97 -12.66 -8.67
N SER A 6 -20.12 -11.79 -9.65
CA SER A 6 -19.35 -11.85 -10.89
C SER A 6 -18.12 -10.96 -10.85
N ARG A 7 -17.93 -10.19 -9.79
CA ARG A 7 -16.74 -9.35 -9.67
C ARG A 7 -15.50 -10.19 -9.36
N PRO A 8 -14.39 -9.93 -10.06
CA PRO A 8 -13.14 -10.56 -9.66
C PRO A 8 -12.78 -10.12 -8.23
N ALA A 9 -12.51 -11.07 -7.38
CA ALA A 9 -12.07 -10.80 -6.01
C ALA A 9 -10.55 -10.55 -6.01
N LEU A 10 -10.11 -9.51 -6.74
CA LEU A 10 -8.70 -9.17 -6.84
C LEU A 10 -8.36 -8.11 -5.82
N SER A 11 -7.43 -8.44 -4.94
CA SER A 11 -6.83 -7.49 -4.01
C SER A 11 -5.34 -7.74 -3.94
N LEU A 12 -4.59 -6.68 -3.61
CA LEU A 12 -3.17 -6.81 -3.34
C LEU A 12 -2.96 -6.55 -1.86
N VAL A 13 -2.38 -7.52 -1.19
CA VAL A 13 -2.25 -7.52 0.28
C VAL A 13 -0.80 -7.76 0.67
N GLY A 14 -0.33 -7.01 1.65
CA GLY A 14 0.95 -7.22 2.29
C GLY A 14 0.78 -7.41 3.79
N ARG A 15 1.88 -7.40 4.51
CA ARG A 15 1.91 -7.61 5.97
C ARG A 15 2.84 -6.61 6.63
N VAL A 16 2.49 -6.20 7.84
CA VAL A 16 3.36 -5.37 8.67
C VAL A 16 4.55 -6.19 9.13
N LEU A 17 5.76 -5.69 8.86
CA LEU A 17 7.01 -6.32 9.31
C LEU A 17 7.48 -5.75 10.64
N SER A 18 7.43 -4.43 10.78
CA SER A 18 7.87 -3.73 11.98
C SER A 18 7.27 -2.35 12.03
N THR A 19 7.30 -1.74 13.21
CA THR A 19 6.86 -0.36 13.39
C THR A 19 7.94 0.40 14.16
N LYS A 20 8.00 1.70 13.97
CA LYS A 20 8.89 2.57 14.75
C LYS A 20 8.37 3.99 14.80
N VAL A 21 8.90 4.76 15.74
CA VAL A 21 8.64 6.21 15.80
C VAL A 21 9.46 6.90 14.72
N LEU A 22 8.85 7.86 14.05
CA LEU A 22 9.52 8.77 13.13
C LEU A 22 9.38 10.16 13.73
N LEU A 23 10.50 10.79 14.06
CA LEU A 23 10.48 12.13 14.63
C LEU A 23 10.30 13.19 13.55
N ALA A 24 9.77 14.34 13.96
CA ALA A 24 9.59 15.47 13.05
C ALA A 24 10.89 15.76 12.29
N ASP A 25 10.77 16.02 11.00
CA ASP A 25 11.86 16.32 10.07
C ASP A 25 12.79 15.15 9.74
N GLU A 26 12.58 13.97 10.32
CA GLU A 26 13.30 12.78 9.86
C GLU A 26 12.84 12.38 8.47
N GLY A 27 13.80 11.95 7.65
CA GLY A 27 13.53 11.48 6.29
C GLY A 27 13.22 10.00 6.23
N VAL A 28 12.48 9.61 5.19
CA VAL A 28 12.10 8.23 4.94
C VAL A 28 12.57 7.83 3.55
N SER A 29 13.10 6.61 3.47
CA SER A 29 13.50 5.90 2.27
C SER A 29 14.64 6.54 1.48
N TYR A 30 14.98 5.92 0.40
CA TYR A 30 16.09 6.29 -0.45
C TYR A 30 15.86 7.68 -1.04
N GLY A 31 16.86 8.55 -0.91
CA GLY A 31 16.77 9.91 -1.43
C GLY A 31 15.94 10.85 -0.56
N LEU A 32 15.47 10.41 0.60
CA LEU A 32 14.74 11.23 1.56
C LEU A 32 13.58 11.98 0.89
N THR A 33 12.77 11.26 0.10
CA THR A 33 11.65 11.86 -0.64
C THR A 33 10.49 12.28 0.25
N TYR A 34 10.54 11.91 1.52
CA TYR A 34 9.55 12.30 2.50
C TYR A 34 10.24 12.71 3.79
N ARG A 35 9.78 13.81 4.39
CA ARG A 35 10.20 14.23 5.74
C ARG A 35 8.95 14.42 6.57
N ALA A 36 8.95 13.87 7.77
CA ALA A 36 7.81 13.94 8.66
C ALA A 36 7.55 15.39 9.09
N PRO A 37 6.33 15.92 8.91
CA PRO A 37 5.99 17.27 9.39
C PRO A 37 5.87 17.35 10.91
N GLU A 38 5.60 16.23 11.55
CA GLU A 38 5.49 16.10 13.00
C GLU A 38 5.86 14.69 13.42
N ASP A 39 6.04 14.46 14.71
CA ASP A 39 6.32 13.11 15.21
C ASP A 39 5.16 12.18 14.85
N THR A 40 5.46 11.00 14.37
CA THR A 40 4.48 10.00 13.99
C THR A 40 5.04 8.60 14.18
N HIS A 41 4.25 7.59 13.89
CA HIS A 41 4.69 6.22 13.82
C HIS A 41 4.64 5.75 12.37
N ILE A 42 5.58 4.90 12.00
CA ILE A 42 5.60 4.30 10.66
C ILE A 42 5.67 2.79 10.78
N ALA A 43 5.19 2.14 9.72
CA ALA A 43 5.29 0.70 9.57
C ALA A 43 6.10 0.38 8.31
N LEU A 44 6.98 -0.60 8.42
CA LEU A 44 7.58 -1.24 7.26
C LEU A 44 6.67 -2.40 6.88
N VAL A 45 6.23 -2.43 5.64
CA VAL A 45 5.28 -3.44 5.18
C VAL A 45 5.83 -4.17 3.96
N THR A 46 5.43 -5.43 3.80
CA THR A 46 5.79 -6.20 2.60
C THR A 46 4.98 -5.69 1.42
N GLY A 47 5.60 -5.73 0.25
CA GLY A 47 5.02 -5.24 -0.99
C GLY A 47 5.85 -4.09 -1.54
N GLY A 48 6.54 -4.35 -2.61
CA GLY A 48 7.37 -3.38 -3.28
C GLY A 48 7.25 -3.51 -4.79
N TYR A 49 8.15 -2.88 -5.53
CA TYR A 49 8.03 -2.87 -6.97
C TYR A 49 8.25 -4.25 -7.60
N ALA A 50 8.94 -5.16 -6.91
CA ALA A 50 9.07 -6.54 -7.39
C ALA A 50 7.75 -7.31 -7.36
N GLN A 51 6.79 -6.88 -6.53
CA GLN A 51 5.46 -7.49 -6.46
C GLN A 51 4.41 -6.69 -7.24
N GLY A 52 4.82 -5.68 -7.98
CA GLY A 52 3.92 -4.87 -8.79
C GLY A 52 3.47 -3.57 -8.14
N VAL A 53 3.98 -3.24 -6.95
CA VAL A 53 3.74 -1.92 -6.36
C VAL A 53 4.67 -0.93 -7.09
N LEU A 54 4.11 -0.10 -7.93
CA LEU A 54 4.90 0.77 -8.80
C LEU A 54 5.73 1.75 -7.99
N ARG A 55 7.00 1.93 -8.39
CA ARG A 55 7.91 2.82 -7.66
C ARG A 55 7.40 4.26 -7.55
N GLY A 56 6.70 4.72 -8.56
CA GLY A 56 6.15 6.08 -8.59
C GLY A 56 4.96 6.31 -7.68
N LEU A 57 4.44 5.28 -7.01
CA LEU A 57 3.30 5.42 -6.12
C LEU A 57 3.68 5.91 -4.72
N GLY A 58 4.95 5.87 -4.34
CA GLY A 58 5.39 6.43 -3.08
C GLY A 58 4.99 7.89 -2.95
N ASN A 59 4.49 8.31 -1.80
CA ASN A 59 3.94 9.64 -1.51
C ASN A 59 2.66 9.97 -2.28
N ARG A 60 2.05 9.02 -2.99
CA ARG A 60 0.89 9.29 -3.85
C ARG A 60 -0.34 8.45 -3.55
N VAL A 61 -0.17 7.33 -2.89
CA VAL A 61 -1.28 6.42 -2.59
C VAL A 61 -1.32 6.10 -1.11
N SER A 62 -2.43 5.53 -0.68
CA SER A 62 -2.60 5.03 0.67
C SER A 62 -2.93 3.54 0.64
N VAL A 63 -2.81 2.92 1.79
CA VAL A 63 -3.19 1.52 2.04
C VAL A 63 -4.20 1.50 3.17
N SER A 64 -4.82 0.37 3.41
CA SER A 64 -5.68 0.18 4.57
C SER A 64 -5.02 -0.81 5.53
N ILE A 65 -4.94 -0.44 6.81
CA ILE A 65 -4.48 -1.30 7.89
C ILE A 65 -5.50 -1.19 9.00
N ALA A 66 -6.08 -2.32 9.42
CA ALA A 66 -7.13 -2.35 10.46
C ALA A 66 -8.26 -1.34 10.14
N GLN A 67 -8.68 -1.29 8.89
CA GLN A 67 -9.76 -0.44 8.39
C GLN A 67 -9.46 1.06 8.50
N ARG A 68 -8.18 1.43 8.55
CA ARG A 68 -7.74 2.83 8.56
C ARG A 68 -6.87 3.10 7.35
N ARG A 69 -7.10 4.27 6.71
CA ARG A 69 -6.26 4.72 5.61
C ARG A 69 -4.93 5.22 6.14
N CYS A 70 -3.84 4.72 5.55
CA CYS A 70 -2.48 5.11 5.91
C CYS A 70 -1.71 5.43 4.64
N SER A 71 -1.01 6.55 4.62
CA SER A 71 -0.29 7.00 3.43
C SER A 71 1.00 6.21 3.22
N VAL A 72 1.25 5.79 2.00
CA VAL A 72 2.57 5.26 1.61
C VAL A 72 3.49 6.46 1.47
N ILE A 73 4.60 6.46 2.20
CA ILE A 73 5.52 7.59 2.25
C ILE A 73 6.91 7.18 1.77
N GLY A 74 7.60 8.14 1.15
CA GLY A 74 8.90 7.87 0.57
C GLY A 74 8.81 7.04 -0.70
N ARG A 75 9.95 6.57 -1.20
CA ARG A 75 10.00 5.73 -2.39
C ARG A 75 9.70 4.28 -2.05
N VAL A 76 8.96 3.63 -2.95
CA VAL A 76 8.74 2.19 -2.85
C VAL A 76 10.05 1.46 -3.16
N ALA A 77 10.45 0.55 -2.28
CA ALA A 77 11.63 -0.27 -2.47
C ALA A 77 11.27 -1.57 -3.23
N MET A 78 12.26 -2.44 -3.41
CA MET A 78 12.09 -3.67 -4.18
C MET A 78 11.00 -4.57 -3.58
N ASP A 79 11.06 -4.83 -2.28
CA ASP A 79 10.18 -5.81 -1.63
C ASP A 79 9.35 -5.23 -0.50
N VAL A 80 9.54 -3.97 -0.17
CA VAL A 80 8.91 -3.32 0.98
C VAL A 80 8.57 -1.87 0.66
N CYS A 81 7.68 -1.31 1.44
CA CYS A 81 7.46 0.13 1.47
C CYS A 81 7.18 0.58 2.89
N VAL A 82 7.14 1.89 3.09
CA VAL A 82 6.93 2.51 4.39
C VAL A 82 5.59 3.21 4.39
N VAL A 83 4.85 3.07 5.48
CA VAL A 83 3.51 3.63 5.63
C VAL A 83 3.45 4.45 6.91
N ASP A 84 2.86 5.65 6.83
CA ASP A 84 2.59 6.46 8.01
C ASP A 84 1.34 5.93 8.69
N ILE A 85 1.49 5.40 9.90
CA ILE A 85 0.39 4.80 10.64
C ILE A 85 -0.16 5.72 11.73
N GLY A 86 0.42 6.92 11.88
CA GLY A 86 -0.07 7.90 12.86
C GLY A 86 -0.01 7.37 14.29
N ASP A 87 -1.16 7.30 14.92
CA ASP A 87 -1.30 6.76 16.28
C ASP A 87 -1.82 5.33 16.32
N ALA A 88 -1.90 4.67 15.18
CA ALA A 88 -2.27 3.26 15.12
C ALA A 88 -1.10 2.39 15.60
N HIS A 89 -1.45 1.23 16.15
CA HIS A 89 -0.46 0.28 16.66
C HIS A 89 -0.74 -1.11 16.11
N PRO A 90 -0.60 -1.32 14.79
CA PRO A 90 -0.83 -2.64 14.21
C PRO A 90 0.22 -3.63 14.71
N GLU A 91 -0.21 -4.87 14.87
CA GLU A 91 0.69 -5.94 15.24
C GLU A 91 1.56 -6.36 14.06
N ARG A 92 2.72 -6.90 14.35
CA ARG A 92 3.55 -7.56 13.35
C ARG A 92 2.73 -8.67 12.70
N GLY A 93 2.73 -8.71 11.36
CA GLY A 93 1.93 -9.66 10.60
C GLY A 93 0.53 -9.17 10.27
N ALA A 94 0.12 -8.00 10.76
CA ALA A 94 -1.19 -7.43 10.42
C ALA A 94 -1.31 -7.23 8.91
N GLU A 95 -2.50 -7.44 8.38
CA GLU A 95 -2.78 -7.32 6.96
C GLU A 95 -2.76 -5.86 6.52
N VAL A 96 -2.13 -5.64 5.36
CA VAL A 96 -2.06 -4.33 4.70
C VAL A 96 -2.71 -4.48 3.33
N VAL A 97 -3.80 -3.76 3.10
CA VAL A 97 -4.50 -3.81 1.80
C VAL A 97 -4.02 -2.66 0.93
N PHE A 98 -3.32 -2.98 -0.15
CA PHE A 98 -2.87 -1.99 -1.12
C PHE A 98 -4.01 -1.55 -2.02
N PHE A 99 -4.83 -2.47 -2.47
CA PHE A 99 -6.12 -2.18 -3.08
C PHE A 99 -7.02 -3.40 -2.97
N GLY A 100 -8.32 -3.17 -3.00
CA GLY A 100 -9.33 -4.19 -2.92
C GLY A 100 -10.63 -3.68 -3.53
N ASP A 101 -11.77 -4.05 -2.96
CA ASP A 101 -13.07 -3.68 -3.48
C ASP A 101 -13.48 -2.23 -3.17
N GLY A 102 -12.69 -1.50 -2.40
CA GLY A 102 -13.01 -0.15 -1.98
C GLY A 102 -13.94 -0.09 -0.78
N GLU A 103 -14.23 -1.21 -0.15
CA GLU A 103 -15.01 -1.29 1.08
C GLU A 103 -14.12 -1.18 2.31
N ASP A 104 -14.69 -0.82 3.46
CA ASP A 104 -13.97 -0.78 4.75
C ASP A 104 -12.65 0.01 4.69
N GLU A 105 -12.68 1.19 4.04
CA GLU A 105 -11.51 2.04 3.86
C GLU A 105 -10.42 1.43 2.96
N GLU A 106 -10.72 0.36 2.24
CA GLU A 106 -9.76 -0.21 1.29
C GLU A 106 -9.60 0.70 0.07
N PRO A 107 -8.38 0.97 -0.38
CA PRO A 107 -8.18 1.66 -1.64
C PRO A 107 -8.74 0.86 -2.82
N HIS A 108 -9.17 1.55 -3.83
CA HIS A 108 -9.60 0.95 -5.08
C HIS A 108 -8.48 1.10 -6.12
N VAL A 109 -8.38 0.16 -7.04
CA VAL A 109 -7.36 0.20 -8.09
C VAL A 109 -7.40 1.51 -8.89
N ARG A 110 -8.56 2.18 -8.95
CA ARG A 110 -8.69 3.49 -9.60
C ARG A 110 -7.79 4.56 -8.99
N GLU A 111 -7.47 4.47 -7.71
CA GLU A 111 -6.56 5.41 -7.05
C GLU A 111 -5.13 5.25 -7.60
N TRP A 112 -4.74 4.02 -7.90
CA TRP A 112 -3.47 3.74 -8.54
C TRP A 112 -3.44 4.24 -9.98
N CYS A 113 -4.55 4.11 -10.69
CA CYS A 113 -4.67 4.65 -12.05
C CYS A 113 -4.45 6.15 -12.04
N ALA A 114 -5.12 6.86 -11.13
CA ALA A 114 -5.00 8.31 -11.02
C ALA A 114 -3.57 8.73 -10.65
N ALA A 115 -2.91 7.99 -9.76
CA ALA A 115 -1.57 8.33 -9.30
C ALA A 115 -0.47 7.99 -10.33
N SER A 116 -0.67 6.96 -11.15
CA SER A 116 0.35 6.44 -12.06
C SER A 116 0.15 6.82 -13.52
N GLY A 117 -1.08 7.17 -13.92
CA GLY A 117 -1.43 7.37 -15.32
C GLY A 117 -1.67 6.08 -16.09
N LEU A 118 -1.55 4.93 -15.45
CA LEU A 118 -1.80 3.64 -16.09
C LEU A 118 -3.28 3.27 -16.02
N SER A 119 -3.72 2.40 -16.93
CA SER A 119 -5.07 1.85 -16.87
C SER A 119 -5.19 0.78 -15.78
N GLY A 120 -6.41 0.50 -15.35
CA GLY A 120 -6.66 -0.57 -14.40
C GLY A 120 -6.16 -1.92 -14.91
N LEU A 121 -6.32 -2.18 -16.20
CA LEU A 121 -5.85 -3.43 -16.82
C LEU A 121 -4.32 -3.54 -16.75
N GLU A 122 -3.61 -2.46 -17.02
CA GLU A 122 -2.14 -2.45 -16.93
C GLU A 122 -1.66 -2.72 -15.51
N ILE A 123 -2.29 -2.11 -14.52
CA ILE A 123 -1.94 -2.31 -13.10
C ILE A 123 -2.23 -3.75 -12.68
N VAL A 124 -3.42 -4.24 -12.98
CA VAL A 124 -3.84 -5.59 -12.61
C VAL A 124 -2.94 -6.63 -13.28
N THR A 125 -2.55 -6.40 -14.53
CA THR A 125 -1.64 -7.29 -15.24
C THR A 125 -0.26 -7.31 -14.59
N ALA A 126 0.28 -6.15 -14.25
CA ALA A 126 1.58 -6.05 -13.60
C ALA A 126 1.59 -6.77 -12.25
N VAL A 127 0.58 -6.52 -11.42
CA VAL A 127 0.44 -7.19 -10.13
C VAL A 127 0.27 -8.69 -10.32
N GLY A 128 -0.55 -9.11 -11.27
CA GLY A 128 -0.79 -10.52 -11.54
C GLY A 128 0.44 -11.28 -12.01
N LEU A 129 1.40 -10.60 -12.65
CA LEU A 129 2.65 -11.22 -13.09
C LEU A 129 3.69 -11.33 -11.96
N HIS A 130 3.66 -10.45 -10.99
CA HIS A 130 4.73 -10.32 -10.01
C HIS A 130 4.32 -10.69 -8.59
N ALA A 131 3.07 -10.49 -8.21
CA ALA A 131 2.59 -10.81 -6.88
C ALA A 131 2.17 -12.28 -6.78
N ARG A 132 2.33 -12.84 -5.59
CA ARG A 132 1.80 -14.17 -5.31
C ARG A 132 0.28 -14.12 -5.31
N ARG A 133 -0.34 -15.03 -6.05
CA ARG A 133 -1.80 -15.12 -6.11
C ARG A 133 -2.31 -16.09 -5.06
N GLU A 134 -3.35 -15.66 -4.36
CA GLU A 134 -4.11 -16.52 -3.47
C GLU A 134 -5.58 -16.41 -3.85
N TYR A 135 -6.24 -17.56 -3.95
CA TYR A 135 -7.66 -17.60 -4.22
C TYR A 135 -8.39 -17.81 -2.89
N VAL A 136 -9.26 -16.86 -2.57
CA VAL A 136 -10.07 -16.92 -1.35
C VAL A 136 -11.47 -17.37 -1.76
N PRO A 137 -12.01 -18.40 -1.08
CA PRO A 137 -13.35 -18.89 -1.41
C PRO A 137 -14.45 -17.86 -1.14
#